data_8ef1b6b3de4b2ab3b0a4fd0fc12361cb
#
_entry.id   8ef1b6b3de4b2ab3b0a4fd0fc12361cb
#
_cell.length_a   1.000
_cell.length_b   1.000
_cell.length_c   1.000
_cell.angle_alpha   90.00
_cell.angle_beta   90.00
_cell.angle_gamma   90.00
#
_symmetry.space_group_name_H-M   'P 1'
#
loop_
_entity.id
_entity.type
_entity.pdbx_description
1 polymer ?
#
loop_
_entity_poly.entity_id
_entity_poly.type
_entity_poly.pdbx_seq_one_letter_code
_entity_poly.pdbx_strand_id
1 'polypeptide(L)'
;MIQRRKPLPRRRAKPRRIRSPRCVVRGCDRLRVVVCPSCERGDRDWEHGYCLTHAKQEADRRFSLAVRSIGRCEGCGQTEGLQCSHFISRRYLGVRWTRLNAECLCRGCHKFLTERPLEARDRARERLSAAVYDELEEQARRFVGPVDYAAVLAKYPPVAKEVA
;
A
#
# COMPACT_ATOMS: atom_id res chain seq x y z
N MET A 1 -1.57 -12.15 -75.40
CA MET A 1 -1.15 -12.80 -74.15
C MET A 1 -0.80 -11.75 -73.11
N ILE A 2 -1.62 -11.55 -72.10
CA ILE A 2 -1.41 -10.54 -71.05
C ILE A 2 -0.66 -11.22 -69.89
N GLN A 3 0.60 -10.87 -69.66
CA GLN A 3 1.37 -11.39 -68.54
C GLN A 3 0.82 -10.80 -67.21
N ARG A 4 0.22 -11.65 -66.37
CA ARG A 4 -0.17 -11.27 -65.00
C ARG A 4 1.07 -11.00 -64.17
N ARG A 5 1.26 -9.74 -63.75
CA ARG A 5 2.33 -9.34 -62.82
C ARG A 5 2.09 -10.05 -61.45
N LYS A 6 3.13 -10.72 -60.94
CA LYS A 6 3.13 -11.32 -59.61
C LYS A 6 2.92 -10.22 -58.54
N PRO A 7 2.05 -10.42 -57.55
CA PRO A 7 1.88 -9.44 -56.47
C PRO A 7 3.15 -9.34 -55.62
N LEU A 8 3.53 -8.10 -55.33
CA LEU A 8 4.67 -7.82 -54.48
C LEU A 8 4.46 -8.40 -53.07
N PRO A 9 5.52 -8.94 -52.43
CA PRO A 9 5.40 -9.48 -51.10
C PRO A 9 4.99 -8.38 -50.11
N ARG A 10 3.92 -8.59 -49.38
CA ARG A 10 3.47 -7.67 -48.32
C ARG A 10 4.62 -7.50 -47.32
N ARG A 11 5.08 -6.28 -47.10
CA ARG A 11 6.05 -5.93 -46.05
C ARG A 11 5.46 -6.43 -44.72
N ARG A 12 6.15 -7.39 -44.09
CA ARG A 12 5.81 -7.81 -42.72
C ARG A 12 5.86 -6.56 -41.82
N ALA A 13 4.75 -6.23 -41.21
CA ALA A 13 4.70 -5.16 -40.21
C ALA A 13 5.76 -5.45 -39.13
N LYS A 14 6.64 -4.49 -38.89
CA LYS A 14 7.61 -4.60 -37.79
C LYS A 14 6.83 -4.86 -36.49
N PRO A 15 7.25 -5.83 -35.67
CA PRO A 15 6.56 -6.06 -34.40
C PRO A 15 6.56 -4.73 -33.63
N ARG A 16 5.39 -4.31 -33.17
CA ARG A 16 5.26 -3.16 -32.26
C ARG A 16 6.16 -3.43 -31.08
N ARG A 17 7.16 -2.59 -30.85
CA ARG A 17 7.97 -2.63 -29.62
C ARG A 17 6.99 -2.47 -28.46
N ILE A 18 6.78 -3.56 -27.73
CA ILE A 18 6.05 -3.54 -26.44
C ILE A 18 6.91 -2.61 -25.57
N ARG A 19 6.42 -1.40 -25.32
CA ARG A 19 7.07 -0.51 -24.35
C ARG A 19 6.98 -1.21 -23.02
N SER A 20 8.11 -1.47 -22.37
CA SER A 20 8.16 -2.03 -21.03
C SER A 20 7.21 -1.24 -20.12
N PRO A 21 6.31 -1.91 -19.38
CA PRO A 21 5.36 -1.22 -18.54
C PRO A 21 6.10 -0.40 -17.48
N ARG A 22 5.93 0.92 -17.49
CA ARG A 22 6.54 1.83 -16.51
C ARG A 22 5.59 2.05 -15.33
N CYS A 23 6.15 2.46 -14.20
CA CYS A 23 5.37 2.88 -13.04
C CYS A 23 4.40 4.01 -13.43
N VAL A 24 3.16 3.98 -12.93
CA VAL A 24 2.11 4.97 -13.20
C VAL A 24 2.37 6.34 -12.58
N VAL A 25 3.31 6.42 -11.64
CA VAL A 25 3.65 7.69 -11.00
C VAL A 25 4.40 8.58 -11.99
N ARG A 26 3.88 9.77 -12.25
CA ARG A 26 4.46 10.75 -13.17
C ARG A 26 5.93 11.04 -12.80
N GLY A 27 6.81 11.00 -13.79
CA GLY A 27 8.25 11.22 -13.60
C GLY A 27 9.02 10.02 -13.02
N CYS A 28 8.40 8.86 -12.85
CA CYS A 28 9.09 7.64 -12.44
C CYS A 28 9.44 6.77 -13.65
N ASP A 29 10.75 6.54 -13.87
CA ASP A 29 11.26 5.71 -14.98
C ASP A 29 11.43 4.23 -14.62
N ARG A 30 11.14 3.85 -13.38
CA ARG A 30 11.27 2.47 -12.90
C ARG A 30 10.25 1.54 -13.54
N LEU A 31 10.63 0.29 -13.74
CA LEU A 31 9.72 -0.74 -14.24
C LEU A 31 8.59 -0.99 -13.22
N ARG A 32 7.40 -1.24 -13.75
CA ARG A 32 6.24 -1.68 -12.98
C ARG A 32 6.43 -3.14 -12.58
N VAL A 33 6.36 -3.43 -11.31
CA VAL A 33 6.52 -4.78 -10.76
C VAL A 33 5.37 -5.20 -9.85
N VAL A 34 4.51 -4.25 -9.49
CA VAL A 34 3.34 -4.50 -8.64
C VAL A 34 2.10 -3.94 -9.32
N VAL A 35 1.12 -4.79 -9.53
CA VAL A 35 -0.20 -4.45 -10.06
C VAL A 35 -1.20 -4.50 -8.92
N CYS A 36 -2.10 -3.54 -8.83
CA CYS A 36 -3.15 -3.53 -7.82
C CYS A 36 -4.30 -4.44 -8.26
N PRO A 37 -4.61 -5.54 -7.55
CA PRO A 37 -5.68 -6.46 -7.94
C PRO A 37 -7.07 -5.81 -7.95
N SER A 38 -7.28 -4.76 -7.14
CA SER A 38 -8.55 -4.01 -7.15
C SER A 38 -8.76 -3.21 -8.43
N CYS A 39 -7.70 -2.97 -9.21
CA CYS A 39 -7.74 -2.25 -10.46
C CYS A 39 -7.79 -3.18 -11.69
N GLU A 40 -7.58 -4.49 -11.51
CA GLU A 40 -7.60 -5.49 -12.61
C GLU A 40 -9.01 -5.80 -13.14
N ARG A 41 -10.06 -5.40 -12.46
CA ARG A 41 -11.45 -5.70 -12.84
C ARG A 41 -12.02 -4.79 -13.93
N GLY A 42 -11.26 -3.81 -14.41
CA GLY A 42 -11.63 -2.95 -15.52
C GLY A 42 -10.73 -3.22 -16.71
N ASP A 43 -11.33 -3.66 -17.82
CA ASP A 43 -10.65 -3.82 -19.10
C ASP A 43 -9.65 -2.70 -19.40
N ARG A 44 -8.39 -3.11 -19.67
CA ARG A 44 -7.37 -2.36 -20.37
C ARG A 44 -6.55 -1.31 -19.66
N ASP A 45 -6.73 -1.00 -18.40
CA ASP A 45 -5.94 0.07 -17.76
C ASP A 45 -4.70 -0.45 -17.03
N TRP A 46 -3.62 -0.59 -17.81
CA TRP A 46 -2.24 -0.68 -17.34
C TRP A 46 -1.82 0.54 -16.50
N GLU A 47 -2.77 1.41 -16.14
CA GLU A 47 -2.54 2.69 -15.46
C GLU A 47 -2.19 2.54 -13.97
N HIS A 48 -2.47 1.38 -13.35
CA HIS A 48 -2.35 1.20 -11.91
C HIS A 48 -1.20 0.29 -11.45
N GLY A 49 -0.14 0.20 -12.23
CA GLY A 49 1.05 -0.55 -11.83
C GLY A 49 2.11 0.33 -11.18
N TYR A 50 2.71 -0.18 -10.11
CA TYR A 50 3.71 0.53 -9.32
C TYR A 50 5.08 -0.14 -9.38
N CYS A 51 6.17 0.63 -9.30
CA CYS A 51 7.46 0.10 -8.86
C CYS A 51 7.42 -0.17 -7.34
N LEU A 52 8.33 -1.00 -6.81
CA LEU A 52 8.33 -1.37 -5.39
C LEU A 52 8.29 -0.17 -4.44
N THR A 53 9.00 0.91 -4.76
CA THR A 53 9.00 2.13 -3.93
C THR A 53 7.62 2.76 -3.86
N HIS A 54 6.96 2.94 -5.01
CA HIS A 54 5.64 3.55 -5.06
C HIS A 54 4.55 2.61 -4.55
N ALA A 55 4.70 1.29 -4.74
CA ALA A 55 3.81 0.30 -4.14
C ALA A 55 3.82 0.39 -2.60
N LYS A 56 5.02 0.53 -2.01
CA LYS A 56 5.15 0.74 -0.56
C LYS A 56 4.50 2.04 -0.10
N GLN A 57 4.73 3.15 -0.81
CA GLN A 57 4.13 4.44 -0.48
C GLN A 57 2.61 4.40 -0.58
N GLU A 58 2.08 3.78 -1.63
CA GLU A 58 0.64 3.63 -1.80
C GLU A 58 0.02 2.71 -0.75
N ALA A 59 0.69 1.61 -0.37
CA ALA A 59 0.28 0.75 0.73
C ALA A 59 0.22 1.51 2.06
N ASP A 60 1.23 2.33 2.35
CA ASP A 60 1.26 3.19 3.55
C ASP A 60 0.12 4.20 3.54
N ARG A 61 -0.13 4.84 2.40
CA ARG A 61 -1.21 5.82 2.24
C ARG A 61 -2.58 5.18 2.49
N ARG A 62 -2.87 4.05 1.81
CA ARG A 62 -4.15 3.35 1.94
C ARG A 62 -4.37 2.81 3.35
N PHE A 63 -3.35 2.20 3.93
CA PHE A 63 -3.40 1.73 5.31
C PHE A 63 -3.68 2.87 6.29
N SER A 64 -2.95 3.99 6.17
CA SER A 64 -3.15 5.17 7.01
C SER A 64 -4.58 5.74 6.87
N LEU A 65 -5.14 5.77 5.67
CA LEU A 65 -6.52 6.20 5.44
C LEU A 65 -7.50 5.24 6.12
N ALA A 66 -7.30 3.92 5.96
CA ALA A 66 -8.14 2.90 6.58
C ALA A 66 -8.11 2.96 8.13
N VAL A 67 -6.96 3.28 8.73
CA VAL A 67 -6.89 3.49 10.19
C VAL A 67 -7.62 4.78 10.59
N ARG A 68 -7.42 5.87 9.86
CA ARG A 68 -8.04 7.17 10.17
C ARG A 68 -9.53 7.25 9.86
N SER A 69 -10.07 6.32 9.06
CA SER A 69 -11.52 6.27 8.78
C SER A 69 -12.38 5.99 10.01
N ILE A 70 -11.77 5.65 11.17
CA ILE A 70 -12.45 5.63 12.48
C ILE A 70 -13.05 7.00 12.80
N GLY A 71 -12.46 8.10 12.27
CA GLY A 71 -13.00 9.46 12.39
C GLY A 71 -12.78 10.12 13.75
N ARG A 72 -12.17 9.44 14.71
CA ARG A 72 -11.87 9.98 16.05
C ARG A 72 -10.59 9.41 16.62
N CYS A 73 -9.96 10.18 17.50
CA CYS A 73 -8.80 9.74 18.27
C CYS A 73 -9.22 8.65 19.27
N GLU A 74 -8.59 7.49 19.20
CA GLU A 74 -8.85 6.38 20.13
C GLU A 74 -8.22 6.61 21.52
N GLY A 75 -7.47 7.72 21.70
CA GLY A 75 -6.92 8.14 22.99
C GLY A 75 -7.81 9.15 23.74
N CYS A 76 -8.26 10.21 23.06
CA CYS A 76 -8.98 11.30 23.70
C CYS A 76 -10.30 11.70 23.02
N GLY A 77 -10.72 11.00 21.95
CA GLY A 77 -11.97 11.26 21.25
C GLY A 77 -11.94 12.42 20.24
N GLN A 78 -10.87 13.23 20.17
CA GLN A 78 -10.75 14.36 19.23
C GLN A 78 -10.89 13.88 17.78
N THR A 79 -11.55 14.68 16.93
CA THR A 79 -11.83 14.33 15.53
C THR A 79 -10.87 14.99 14.53
N GLU A 80 -10.09 15.96 14.96
CA GLU A 80 -9.16 16.69 14.09
C GLU A 80 -7.71 16.21 14.22
N GLY A 81 -6.91 16.43 13.18
CA GLY A 81 -5.49 16.11 13.18
C GLY A 81 -5.17 14.62 13.36
N LEU A 82 -6.08 13.75 12.91
CA LEU A 82 -5.97 12.30 13.07
C LEU A 82 -4.79 11.73 12.28
N GLN A 83 -4.06 10.83 12.93
CA GLN A 83 -2.87 10.16 12.40
C GLN A 83 -2.96 8.65 12.65
N CYS A 84 -2.30 7.88 11.78
CA CYS A 84 -2.10 6.46 11.99
C CYS A 84 -0.84 6.26 12.87
N SER A 85 -1.06 5.83 14.10
CA SER A 85 0.00 5.47 15.05
C SER A 85 0.23 3.97 15.03
N HIS A 86 1.50 3.52 15.08
CA HIS A 86 1.84 2.11 15.13
C HIS A 86 2.39 1.76 16.51
N PHE A 87 1.92 0.67 17.10
CA PHE A 87 2.45 0.12 18.33
C PHE A 87 3.87 -0.42 18.14
N ILE A 88 4.05 -1.23 17.10
CA ILE A 88 5.36 -1.75 16.68
C ILE A 88 5.83 -0.96 15.47
N SER A 89 7.09 -0.50 15.51
CA SER A 89 7.66 0.38 14.49
C SER A 89 7.43 -0.09 13.05
N ARG A 90 7.11 0.85 12.16
CA ARG A 90 6.94 0.63 10.71
C ARG A 90 8.16 0.04 10.01
N ARG A 91 9.32 -0.02 10.65
CA ARG A 91 10.51 -0.70 10.12
C ARG A 91 10.29 -2.21 9.99
N TYR A 92 9.43 -2.79 10.83
CA TYR A 92 9.11 -4.21 10.81
C TYR A 92 8.01 -4.49 9.79
N LEU A 93 8.43 -4.95 8.60
CA LEU A 93 7.54 -5.10 7.45
C LEU A 93 6.46 -6.16 7.65
N GLY A 94 6.70 -7.19 8.45
CA GLY A 94 5.74 -8.26 8.72
C GLY A 94 4.44 -7.80 9.39
N VAL A 95 4.50 -6.71 10.14
CA VAL A 95 3.34 -6.15 10.87
C VAL A 95 2.99 -4.72 10.47
N ARG A 96 3.72 -4.14 9.50
CA ARG A 96 3.58 -2.73 9.11
C ARG A 96 2.16 -2.36 8.68
N TRP A 97 1.48 -3.25 7.96
CA TRP A 97 0.12 -3.03 7.45
C TRP A 97 -0.91 -3.96 8.14
N THR A 98 -0.63 -4.37 9.35
CA THR A 98 -1.54 -5.16 10.19
C THR A 98 -2.43 -4.21 10.99
N ARG A 99 -3.76 -4.35 10.89
CA ARG A 99 -4.70 -3.44 11.57
C ARG A 99 -4.52 -3.46 13.09
N LEU A 100 -4.19 -4.61 13.66
CA LEU A 100 -3.91 -4.75 15.09
C LEU A 100 -2.67 -3.97 15.53
N ASN A 101 -1.71 -3.71 14.62
CA ASN A 101 -0.51 -2.94 14.92
C ASN A 101 -0.72 -1.42 14.84
N ALA A 102 -1.95 -0.93 14.70
CA ALA A 102 -2.17 0.50 14.53
C ALA A 102 -3.44 1.00 15.20
N GLU A 103 -3.38 2.25 15.63
CA GLU A 103 -4.51 2.98 16.17
C GLU A 103 -4.62 4.39 15.54
N CYS A 104 -5.83 4.95 15.59
CA CYS A 104 -6.12 6.29 15.14
C CYS A 104 -5.89 7.25 16.31
N LEU A 105 -4.88 8.11 16.23
CA LEU A 105 -4.60 9.11 17.26
C LEU A 105 -4.60 10.53 16.68
N CYS A 106 -5.01 11.51 17.49
CA CYS A 106 -4.74 12.89 17.18
C CYS A 106 -3.24 13.19 17.35
N ARG A 107 -2.79 14.31 16.79
CA ARG A 107 -1.38 14.73 16.84
C ARG A 107 -0.83 14.78 18.28
N GLY A 108 -1.63 15.26 19.24
CA GLY A 108 -1.22 15.35 20.64
C GLY A 108 -0.99 13.99 21.29
N CYS A 109 -1.96 13.07 21.17
CA CYS A 109 -1.84 11.71 21.71
C CYS A 109 -0.72 10.92 21.03
N HIS A 110 -0.57 11.08 19.69
CA HIS A 110 0.52 10.42 18.96
C HIS A 110 1.89 10.90 19.42
N LYS A 111 2.07 12.23 19.58
CA LYS A 111 3.32 12.81 20.11
C LYS A 111 3.59 12.29 21.51
N PHE A 112 2.61 12.32 22.41
CA PHE A 112 2.73 11.86 23.79
C PHE A 112 3.26 10.42 23.87
N LEU A 113 2.65 9.49 23.11
CA LEU A 113 3.10 8.10 23.10
C LEU A 113 4.44 7.88 22.38
N THR A 114 4.77 8.70 21.38
CA THR A 114 6.09 8.64 20.72
C THR A 114 7.23 9.01 21.68
N GLU A 115 6.98 9.95 22.57
CA GLU A 115 7.95 10.40 23.57
C GLU A 115 8.02 9.47 24.80
N ARG A 116 7.05 8.54 24.95
CA ARG A 116 6.91 7.62 26.09
C ARG A 116 6.74 6.18 25.64
N PRO A 117 7.82 5.52 25.21
CA PRO A 117 7.73 4.17 24.62
C PRO A 117 7.25 3.09 25.57
N LEU A 118 7.48 3.22 26.87
CA LEU A 118 6.97 2.27 27.87
C LEU A 118 5.45 2.39 28.00
N GLU A 119 4.93 3.60 28.14
CA GLU A 119 3.49 3.87 28.21
C GLU A 119 2.77 3.45 26.89
N ALA A 120 3.43 3.66 25.75
CA ALA A 120 2.91 3.22 24.47
C ALA A 120 2.78 1.68 24.40
N ARG A 121 3.75 0.95 24.95
CA ARG A 121 3.71 -0.51 25.02
C ARG A 121 2.63 -1.00 25.98
N ASP A 122 2.53 -0.38 27.16
CA ASP A 122 1.51 -0.78 28.14
C ASP A 122 0.10 -0.54 27.58
N ARG A 123 -0.13 0.61 26.94
CA ARG A 123 -1.36 0.89 26.21
C ARG A 123 -1.67 -0.14 25.13
N ALA A 124 -0.66 -0.57 24.36
CA ALA A 124 -0.84 -1.59 23.33
C ALA A 124 -1.28 -2.93 23.96
N ARG A 125 -0.68 -3.32 25.08
CA ARG A 125 -1.00 -4.55 25.80
C ARG A 125 -2.38 -4.51 26.44
N GLU A 126 -2.79 -3.38 26.98
CA GLU A 126 -4.16 -3.18 27.48
C GLU A 126 -5.19 -3.31 26.35
N ARG A 127 -4.92 -2.69 25.20
CA ARG A 127 -5.83 -2.65 24.06
C ARG A 127 -5.97 -3.99 23.33
N LEU A 128 -4.88 -4.72 23.17
CA LEU A 128 -4.82 -5.94 22.36
C LEU A 128 -4.86 -7.22 23.23
N SER A 129 -4.64 -7.13 24.51
CA SER A 129 -4.15 -8.14 25.45
C SER A 129 -2.64 -8.37 25.30
N ALA A 130 -2.00 -8.82 26.39
CA ALA A 130 -0.56 -9.09 26.40
C ALA A 130 -0.19 -10.18 25.38
N ALA A 131 -0.99 -11.26 25.30
CA ALA A 131 -0.74 -12.38 24.40
C ALA A 131 -0.77 -11.96 22.92
N VAL A 132 -1.75 -11.15 22.50
CA VAL A 132 -1.87 -10.65 21.12
C VAL A 132 -0.73 -9.69 20.78
N TYR A 133 -0.33 -8.86 21.73
CA TYR A 133 0.81 -7.96 21.53
C TYR A 133 2.12 -8.73 21.38
N ASP A 134 2.37 -9.74 22.22
CA ASP A 134 3.57 -10.57 22.16
C ASP A 134 3.64 -11.37 20.85
N GLU A 135 2.51 -11.90 20.35
CA GLU A 135 2.42 -12.54 19.04
C GLU A 135 2.77 -11.57 17.89
N LEU A 136 2.27 -10.33 17.94
CA LEU A 136 2.63 -9.29 16.96
C LEU A 136 4.13 -8.97 17.00
N GLU A 137 4.74 -8.89 18.19
CA GLU A 137 6.18 -8.70 18.32
C GLU A 137 6.96 -9.86 17.70
N GLU A 138 6.49 -11.09 17.90
CA GLU A 138 7.12 -12.27 17.31
C GLU A 138 7.00 -12.28 15.78
N GLN A 139 5.82 -12.01 15.23
CA GLN A 139 5.62 -11.84 13.79
C GLN A 139 6.53 -10.77 13.21
N ALA A 140 6.71 -9.65 13.93
CA ALA A 140 7.60 -8.58 13.52
C ALA A 140 9.07 -9.03 13.41
N ARG A 141 9.53 -9.88 14.35
CA ARG A 141 10.90 -10.39 14.39
C ARG A 141 11.14 -11.51 13.38
N ARG A 142 10.14 -12.40 13.20
CA ARG A 142 10.25 -13.58 12.33
C ARG A 142 10.16 -13.23 10.84
N PHE A 143 9.58 -12.11 10.48
CA PHE A 143 9.38 -11.78 9.07
C PHE A 143 10.71 -11.63 8.33
N VAL A 144 10.94 -12.53 7.39
CA VAL A 144 12.10 -12.52 6.49
C VAL A 144 11.57 -12.69 5.06
N GLY A 145 11.96 -11.79 4.17
CA GLY A 145 11.63 -11.93 2.76
C GLY A 145 10.96 -10.70 2.15
N PRO A 146 10.58 -10.80 0.87
CA PRO A 146 9.91 -9.71 0.17
C PRO A 146 8.46 -9.55 0.66
N VAL A 147 7.98 -8.31 0.64
CA VAL A 147 6.57 -8.00 0.91
C VAL A 147 5.75 -8.21 -0.36
N ASP A 148 4.64 -8.91 -0.23
CA ASP A 148 3.61 -8.96 -1.27
C ASP A 148 2.76 -7.67 -1.22
N TYR A 149 3.21 -6.64 -1.93
CA TYR A 149 2.48 -5.37 -2.01
C TYR A 149 1.15 -5.50 -2.73
N ALA A 150 0.98 -6.47 -3.63
CA ALA A 150 -0.29 -6.69 -4.30
C ALA A 150 -1.35 -7.14 -3.29
N ALA A 151 -1.01 -8.07 -2.41
CA ALA A 151 -1.90 -8.51 -1.32
C ALA A 151 -2.22 -7.35 -0.34
N VAL A 152 -1.21 -6.53 0.03
CA VAL A 152 -1.45 -5.36 0.90
C VAL A 152 -2.39 -4.35 0.23
N LEU A 153 -2.19 -4.03 -1.05
CA LEU A 153 -3.04 -3.09 -1.79
C LEU A 153 -4.46 -3.63 -1.99
N ALA A 154 -4.62 -4.94 -2.16
CA ALA A 154 -5.93 -5.59 -2.26
C ALA A 154 -6.70 -5.51 -0.93
N LYS A 155 -6.01 -5.67 0.20
CA LYS A 155 -6.59 -5.58 1.54
C LYS A 155 -7.10 -4.17 1.88
N TYR A 156 -6.43 -3.15 1.36
CA TYR A 156 -6.77 -1.74 1.59
C TYR A 156 -7.06 -1.08 0.23
N PRO A 157 -8.29 -1.21 -0.31
CA PRO A 157 -8.66 -0.60 -1.58
C PRO A 157 -8.57 0.93 -1.51
N PRO A 158 -8.42 1.61 -2.65
CA PRO A 158 -8.46 3.06 -2.68
C PRO A 158 -9.80 3.54 -2.13
N VAL A 159 -9.76 4.52 -1.23
CA VAL A 159 -10.97 5.23 -0.82
C VAL A 159 -11.47 5.99 -2.05
N ALA A 160 -12.73 5.78 -2.41
CA ALA A 160 -13.35 6.56 -3.47
C ALA A 160 -13.12 8.04 -3.15
N LYS A 161 -12.59 8.80 -4.12
CA LYS A 161 -12.54 10.26 -3.97
C LYS A 161 -13.99 10.68 -3.87
N GLU A 162 -14.38 11.29 -2.75
CA GLU A 162 -15.58 12.06 -2.73
C GLU A 162 -15.47 13.06 -3.88
N VAL A 163 -16.36 12.91 -4.85
CA VAL A 163 -16.49 13.84 -5.95
C VAL A 163 -17.07 15.09 -5.32
N ALA A 164 -16.18 16.07 -5.07
CA ALA A 164 -16.57 17.40 -4.64
C ALA A 164 -17.15 18.16 -5.82
#